data_c995bbbf3d687677b0160116d3b43f0a
#
_entry.id   c995bbbf3d687677b0160116d3b43f0a
#
_cell.length_a   1.000
_cell.length_b   1.000
_cell.length_c   1.000
_cell.angle_alpha   90.00
_cell.angle_beta   90.00
_cell.angle_gamma   90.00
#
_symmetry.space_group_name_H-M   'P 1'
#
loop_
_entity.id
_entity.type
_entity.pdbx_description
1 polymer ?
#
loop_
_entity_poly.entity_id
_entity_poly.type
_entity_poly.pdbx_seq_one_letter_code
_entity_poly.pdbx_strand_id
1 'polypeptide(L)'
;MSAQNPLFSGSIVALVTPMNNYGEVDFACLEKLVEYHIEAGSSALVSVGTTGESATLSIEENVKVIEKTVEFAKGRIPVIAGAGANATSEAITMTKLLRDSGVAGCLSVVPYYNKPTQEGIFQHFKAIAECTDLPQILYNVPGRTGSDMKPETVARLAKINNIVGIKEATGDISRVTKIKELAGKNFIVLSGDDATSLDAMKLGAEGVISVTNNLAPKDMADMCRYALAGDFAKAEEINTRLMRLHHDLFIESNPIPVKWAAYRLGLIKSAHLRLPLTVLSEEVQPKVEEALKIAGLL
;
A
#
# COMPACT_ATOMS: atom_id res chain seq x y z
N MET A 1 -5.23 -3.85 -30.96
CA MET A 1 -4.82 -4.68 -29.83
C MET A 1 -5.48 -4.07 -28.60
N SER A 2 -6.42 -4.75 -27.94
CA SER A 2 -7.04 -4.29 -26.72
C SER A 2 -5.92 -4.15 -25.67
N ALA A 3 -5.78 -2.97 -25.10
CA ALA A 3 -4.90 -2.79 -23.95
C ALA A 3 -5.36 -3.79 -22.88
N GLN A 4 -4.52 -4.79 -22.56
CA GLN A 4 -4.79 -5.64 -21.40
C GLN A 4 -4.81 -4.73 -20.18
N ASN A 5 -5.86 -4.81 -19.37
CA ASN A 5 -5.89 -4.11 -18.11
C ASN A 5 -4.66 -4.53 -17.29
N PRO A 6 -3.94 -3.58 -16.67
CA PRO A 6 -2.80 -3.91 -15.84
C PRO A 6 -3.23 -4.81 -14.69
N LEU A 7 -2.35 -5.75 -14.29
CA LEU A 7 -2.62 -6.72 -13.23
C LEU A 7 -3.06 -6.04 -11.91
N PHE A 8 -2.50 -4.86 -11.63
CA PHE A 8 -2.86 -4.03 -10.49
C PHE A 8 -3.08 -2.59 -10.95
N SER A 9 -4.24 -2.03 -10.65
CA SER A 9 -4.60 -0.64 -11.00
C SER A 9 -5.69 -0.10 -10.09
N GLY A 10 -5.94 1.19 -10.15
CA GLY A 10 -7.01 1.85 -9.41
C GLY A 10 -6.68 2.10 -7.94
N SER A 11 -7.68 2.03 -7.09
CA SER A 11 -7.56 2.30 -5.66
C SER A 11 -7.26 1.00 -4.89
N ILE A 12 -6.03 0.84 -4.44
CA ILE A 12 -5.57 -0.30 -3.65
C ILE A 12 -5.38 0.16 -2.21
N VAL A 13 -5.96 -0.55 -1.23
CA VAL A 13 -5.78 -0.16 0.17
C VAL A 13 -4.49 -0.72 0.77
N ALA A 14 -3.72 0.12 1.46
CA ALA A 14 -2.73 -0.33 2.43
C ALA A 14 -3.46 -0.68 3.74
N LEU A 15 -3.96 -1.90 3.85
CA LEU A 15 -4.93 -2.31 4.87
C LEU A 15 -4.33 -2.25 6.28
N VAL A 16 -5.05 -1.64 7.23
CA VAL A 16 -4.71 -1.71 8.64
C VAL A 16 -4.93 -3.13 9.18
N THR A 17 -4.10 -3.57 10.12
CA THR A 17 -4.32 -4.81 10.86
C THR A 17 -5.04 -4.48 12.17
N PRO A 18 -6.34 -4.81 12.31
CA PRO A 18 -7.08 -4.54 13.53
C PRO A 18 -6.57 -5.42 14.66
N MET A 19 -6.44 -4.83 15.85
CA MET A 19 -5.99 -5.51 17.07
C MET A 19 -6.94 -5.22 18.22
N ASN A 20 -6.95 -6.09 19.23
CA ASN A 20 -7.59 -5.81 20.50
C ASN A 20 -6.69 -4.93 21.40
N ASN A 21 -7.16 -4.60 22.60
CA ASN A 21 -6.43 -3.75 23.54
C ASN A 21 -5.15 -4.41 24.10
N TYR A 22 -4.92 -5.68 23.83
CA TYR A 22 -3.72 -6.44 24.25
C TYR A 22 -2.72 -6.62 23.10
N GLY A 23 -3.00 -6.06 21.91
CA GLY A 23 -2.15 -6.18 20.74
C GLY A 23 -2.30 -7.50 19.98
N GLU A 24 -3.32 -8.31 20.27
CA GLU A 24 -3.64 -9.50 19.50
C GLU A 24 -4.48 -9.14 18.27
N VAL A 25 -4.25 -9.81 17.15
CA VAL A 25 -4.98 -9.55 15.90
C VAL A 25 -6.46 -9.92 16.03
N ASP A 26 -7.37 -8.98 15.76
CA ASP A 26 -8.83 -9.21 15.72
C ASP A 26 -9.25 -9.68 14.32
N PHE A 27 -9.20 -10.99 14.08
CA PHE A 27 -9.57 -11.58 12.80
C PHE A 27 -11.04 -11.38 12.43
N ALA A 28 -11.95 -11.30 13.41
CA ALA A 28 -13.37 -11.02 13.15
C ALA A 28 -13.56 -9.57 12.66
N CYS A 29 -12.75 -8.64 13.15
CA CYS A 29 -12.73 -7.28 12.65
C CYS A 29 -12.05 -7.20 11.27
N LEU A 30 -10.98 -7.97 11.03
CA LEU A 30 -10.31 -8.06 9.73
C LEU A 30 -11.27 -8.56 8.63
N GLU A 31 -12.10 -9.57 8.90
CA GLU A 31 -13.12 -10.05 7.97
C GLU A 31 -14.09 -8.92 7.57
N LYS A 32 -14.56 -8.13 8.53
CA LYS A 32 -15.43 -6.99 8.25
C LYS A 32 -14.75 -5.90 7.42
N LEU A 33 -13.47 -5.62 7.67
CA LEU A 33 -12.70 -4.67 6.87
C LEU A 33 -12.54 -5.16 5.43
N VAL A 34 -12.27 -6.45 5.22
CA VAL A 34 -12.20 -7.03 3.88
C VAL A 34 -13.51 -6.85 3.14
N GLU A 35 -14.64 -7.14 3.80
CA GLU A 35 -15.97 -6.96 3.20
C GLU A 35 -16.25 -5.50 2.88
N TYR A 36 -15.94 -4.58 3.80
CA TYR A 36 -16.08 -3.14 3.62
C TYR A 36 -15.36 -2.63 2.37
N HIS A 37 -14.13 -3.12 2.12
CA HIS A 37 -13.38 -2.75 0.91
C HIS A 37 -13.95 -3.35 -0.37
N ILE A 38 -14.46 -4.58 -0.32
CA ILE A 38 -15.10 -5.24 -1.47
C ILE A 38 -16.37 -4.47 -1.86
N GLU A 39 -17.24 -4.17 -0.90
CA GLU A 39 -18.49 -3.43 -1.13
C GLU A 39 -18.25 -2.01 -1.65
N ALA A 40 -17.20 -1.35 -1.18
CA ALA A 40 -16.83 0.00 -1.60
C ALA A 40 -16.13 0.07 -2.96
N GLY A 41 -15.68 -1.07 -3.52
CA GLY A 41 -15.06 -1.13 -4.84
C GLY A 41 -13.56 -0.87 -4.85
N SER A 42 -12.85 -1.11 -3.73
CA SER A 42 -11.37 -1.16 -3.73
C SER A 42 -10.88 -2.18 -4.77
N SER A 43 -9.79 -1.86 -5.47
CA SER A 43 -9.28 -2.70 -6.56
C SER A 43 -8.42 -3.88 -6.08
N ALA A 44 -7.75 -3.74 -4.93
CA ALA A 44 -6.97 -4.78 -4.27
C ALA A 44 -6.72 -4.41 -2.80
N LEU A 45 -6.31 -5.39 -2.01
CA LEU A 45 -5.90 -5.23 -0.61
C LEU A 45 -4.41 -5.50 -0.46
N VAL A 46 -3.64 -4.58 0.12
CA VAL A 46 -2.28 -4.87 0.60
C VAL A 46 -2.38 -5.29 2.06
N SER A 47 -2.19 -6.56 2.34
CA SER A 47 -2.17 -7.13 3.69
C SER A 47 -0.75 -7.07 4.25
N VAL A 48 -0.62 -6.66 5.51
CA VAL A 48 0.62 -6.54 6.27
C VAL A 48 1.76 -5.77 5.58
N GLY A 49 1.41 -4.67 4.91
CA GLY A 49 2.38 -3.63 4.55
C GLY A 49 2.77 -2.80 5.78
N THR A 50 3.40 -1.63 5.56
CA THR A 50 3.73 -0.67 6.63
C THR A 50 2.50 -0.30 7.46
N THR A 51 1.39 0.02 6.79
CA THR A 51 0.12 0.39 7.43
C THR A 51 -0.49 -0.78 8.22
N GLY A 52 -0.23 -2.01 7.79
CA GLY A 52 -0.64 -3.24 8.47
C GLY A 52 0.28 -3.66 9.61
N GLU A 53 1.23 -2.81 10.02
CA GLU A 53 2.15 -3.04 11.15
C GLU A 53 3.04 -4.29 11.00
N SER A 54 3.45 -4.63 9.76
CA SER A 54 4.30 -5.80 9.50
C SER A 54 5.57 -5.86 10.36
N ALA A 55 6.14 -4.70 10.71
CA ALA A 55 7.38 -4.61 11.48
C ALA A 55 7.25 -5.06 12.96
N THR A 56 6.03 -5.11 13.51
CA THR A 56 5.75 -5.50 14.90
C THR A 56 4.96 -6.80 15.01
N LEU A 57 4.66 -7.44 13.89
CA LEU A 57 4.13 -8.79 13.79
C LEU A 57 5.29 -9.78 13.59
N SER A 58 5.23 -10.98 14.20
CA SER A 58 6.17 -12.05 13.88
C SER A 58 5.97 -12.53 12.43
N ILE A 59 6.90 -13.31 11.89
CA ILE A 59 6.75 -13.89 10.54
C ILE A 59 5.49 -14.75 10.49
N GLU A 60 5.26 -15.57 11.50
CA GLU A 60 4.07 -16.45 11.60
C GLU A 60 2.77 -15.64 11.67
N GLU A 61 2.76 -14.55 12.42
CA GLU A 61 1.60 -13.65 12.48
C GLU A 61 1.35 -12.96 11.13
N ASN A 62 2.41 -12.47 10.47
CA ASN A 62 2.31 -11.86 9.14
C ASN A 62 1.68 -12.85 8.14
N VAL A 63 2.19 -14.08 8.06
CA VAL A 63 1.65 -15.12 7.18
C VAL A 63 0.20 -15.41 7.53
N LYS A 64 -0.14 -15.58 8.80
CA LYS A 64 -1.50 -15.85 9.25
C LYS A 64 -2.49 -14.74 8.92
N VAL A 65 -2.09 -13.47 9.05
CA VAL A 65 -2.95 -12.32 8.67
C VAL A 65 -3.17 -12.31 7.16
N ILE A 66 -2.14 -12.58 6.36
CA ILE A 66 -2.26 -12.65 4.90
C ILE A 66 -3.21 -13.77 4.49
N GLU A 67 -3.00 -14.99 4.99
CA GLU A 67 -3.84 -16.15 4.70
C GLU A 67 -5.31 -15.89 5.07
N LYS A 68 -5.57 -15.29 6.23
CA LYS A 68 -6.93 -14.93 6.64
C LYS A 68 -7.51 -13.82 5.75
N THR A 69 -6.72 -12.86 5.31
CA THR A 69 -7.19 -11.85 4.34
C THR A 69 -7.60 -12.50 3.02
N VAL A 70 -6.81 -13.45 2.51
CA VAL A 70 -7.15 -14.22 1.30
C VAL A 70 -8.41 -15.06 1.52
N GLU A 71 -8.52 -15.76 2.66
CA GLU A 71 -9.69 -16.55 3.02
C GLU A 71 -10.97 -15.70 3.03
N PHE A 72 -10.93 -14.52 3.64
CA PHE A 72 -12.07 -13.61 3.72
C PHE A 72 -12.39 -12.95 2.37
N ALA A 73 -11.37 -12.68 1.55
CA ALA A 73 -11.56 -12.14 0.19
C ALA A 73 -12.32 -13.10 -0.73
N LYS A 74 -12.18 -14.43 -0.54
CA LYS A 74 -12.88 -15.48 -1.31
C LYS A 74 -12.76 -15.30 -2.83
N GLY A 75 -11.61 -14.81 -3.31
CA GLY A 75 -11.36 -14.53 -4.72
C GLY A 75 -12.13 -13.34 -5.31
N ARG A 76 -12.88 -12.57 -4.52
CA ARG A 76 -13.67 -11.42 -4.98
C ARG A 76 -12.82 -10.16 -5.18
N ILE A 77 -11.67 -10.08 -4.52
CA ILE A 77 -10.72 -8.99 -4.62
C ILE A 77 -9.30 -9.55 -4.51
N PRO A 78 -8.33 -9.08 -5.32
CA PRO A 78 -6.93 -9.51 -5.20
C PRO A 78 -6.33 -9.11 -3.86
N VAL A 79 -5.52 -9.99 -3.26
CA VAL A 79 -4.72 -9.71 -2.06
C VAL A 79 -3.25 -9.67 -2.43
N ILE A 80 -2.58 -8.58 -2.09
CA ILE A 80 -1.14 -8.37 -2.25
C ILE A 80 -0.52 -8.51 -0.86
N ALA A 81 0.51 -9.31 -0.72
CA ALA A 81 1.19 -9.52 0.56
C ALA A 81 2.38 -8.57 0.73
N GLY A 82 2.48 -7.91 1.88
CA GLY A 82 3.73 -7.29 2.31
C GLY A 82 4.77 -8.37 2.63
N ALA A 83 5.88 -8.41 1.88
CA ALA A 83 6.88 -9.48 1.98
C ALA A 83 8.32 -8.97 2.10
N GLY A 84 8.53 -7.65 2.12
CA GLY A 84 9.86 -7.05 2.16
C GLY A 84 10.53 -7.11 3.52
N ALA A 85 11.86 -7.25 3.51
CA ALA A 85 12.73 -7.13 4.67
C ALA A 85 14.04 -6.45 4.24
N ASN A 86 14.84 -5.96 5.20
CA ASN A 86 16.17 -5.39 4.90
C ASN A 86 17.28 -6.45 4.76
N ALA A 87 17.03 -7.69 5.17
CA ALA A 87 17.86 -8.84 4.89
C ALA A 87 17.26 -9.63 3.71
N THR A 88 18.04 -9.87 2.66
CA THR A 88 17.59 -10.61 1.47
C THR A 88 17.10 -12.01 1.81
N SER A 89 17.76 -12.70 2.75
CA SER A 89 17.37 -14.05 3.21
C SER A 89 15.99 -14.07 3.88
N GLU A 90 15.65 -13.04 4.67
CA GLU A 90 14.35 -12.91 5.31
C GLU A 90 13.24 -12.64 4.29
N ALA A 91 13.49 -11.71 3.35
CA ALA A 91 12.56 -11.42 2.26
C ALA A 91 12.28 -12.66 1.39
N ILE A 92 13.31 -13.46 1.08
CA ILE A 92 13.17 -14.74 0.38
C ILE A 92 12.35 -15.73 1.21
N THR A 93 12.63 -15.85 2.49
CA THR A 93 11.88 -16.76 3.40
C THR A 93 10.42 -16.39 3.42
N MET A 94 10.10 -15.11 3.64
CA MET A 94 8.72 -14.64 3.65
C MET A 94 8.01 -14.89 2.31
N THR A 95 8.68 -14.56 1.19
CA THR A 95 8.13 -14.77 -0.16
C THR A 95 7.85 -16.24 -0.44
N LYS A 96 8.71 -17.14 0.00
CA LYS A 96 8.51 -18.60 -0.16
C LYS A 96 7.33 -19.13 0.66
N LEU A 97 7.13 -18.64 1.89
CA LEU A 97 5.99 -19.01 2.72
C LEU A 97 4.65 -18.60 2.08
N LEU A 98 4.65 -17.57 1.25
CA LEU A 98 3.46 -17.05 0.58
C LEU A 98 3.14 -17.72 -0.76
N ARG A 99 3.99 -18.62 -1.25
CA ARG A 99 3.85 -19.24 -2.59
C ARG A 99 2.46 -19.85 -2.81
N ASP A 100 1.95 -20.59 -1.84
CA ASP A 100 0.70 -21.34 -1.93
C ASP A 100 -0.45 -20.69 -1.13
N SER A 101 -0.27 -19.45 -0.67
CA SER A 101 -1.25 -18.73 0.17
C SER A 101 -2.44 -18.16 -0.61
N GLY A 102 -2.40 -18.17 -1.95
CA GLY A 102 -3.44 -17.62 -2.82
C GLY A 102 -3.35 -16.09 -3.02
N VAL A 103 -2.25 -15.45 -2.64
CA VAL A 103 -2.01 -14.02 -2.93
C VAL A 103 -1.79 -13.78 -4.42
N ALA A 104 -2.23 -12.61 -4.90
CA ALA A 104 -2.07 -12.19 -6.28
C ALA A 104 -0.65 -11.65 -6.59
N GLY A 105 0.13 -11.34 -5.56
CA GLY A 105 1.50 -10.84 -5.69
C GLY A 105 2.07 -10.39 -4.35
N CYS A 106 3.33 -9.96 -4.36
CA CYS A 106 4.04 -9.46 -3.19
C CYS A 106 4.43 -8.00 -3.38
N LEU A 107 4.36 -7.21 -2.31
CA LEU A 107 4.88 -5.84 -2.21
C LEU A 107 6.12 -5.88 -1.32
N SER A 108 7.30 -5.58 -1.89
CA SER A 108 8.57 -5.67 -1.18
C SER A 108 9.25 -4.30 -1.13
N VAL A 109 9.47 -3.79 0.09
CA VAL A 109 10.11 -2.50 0.34
C VAL A 109 11.62 -2.56 0.05
N VAL A 110 12.18 -1.47 -0.46
CA VAL A 110 13.64 -1.28 -0.54
C VAL A 110 14.27 -1.49 0.84
N PRO A 111 15.40 -2.23 0.95
CA PRO A 111 16.06 -2.44 2.22
C PRO A 111 16.27 -1.15 3.00
N TYR A 112 15.74 -1.11 4.20
CA TYR A 112 15.81 0.01 5.13
C TYR A 112 17.00 -0.14 6.11
N TYR A 113 17.48 0.97 6.65
CA TYR A 113 18.50 1.04 7.68
C TYR A 113 19.93 0.76 7.17
N ASN A 114 20.19 -0.36 6.48
CA ASN A 114 21.52 -0.79 6.00
C ASN A 114 22.00 -0.08 4.72
N LYS A 115 21.14 0.76 4.09
CA LYS A 115 21.47 1.67 2.98
C LYS A 115 22.30 1.03 1.85
N PRO A 116 21.78 0.02 1.16
CA PRO A 116 22.50 -0.64 0.08
C PRO A 116 22.78 0.30 -1.10
N THR A 117 23.82 -0.02 -1.86
CA THR A 117 24.09 0.63 -3.15
C THR A 117 22.99 0.27 -4.17
N GLN A 118 22.93 0.96 -5.32
CA GLN A 118 22.00 0.62 -6.40
C GLN A 118 22.18 -0.83 -6.90
N GLU A 119 23.43 -1.32 -6.95
CA GLU A 119 23.71 -2.71 -7.29
C GLU A 119 23.21 -3.65 -6.19
N GLY A 120 23.40 -3.31 -4.93
CA GLY A 120 22.85 -4.09 -3.81
C GLY A 120 21.33 -4.18 -3.84
N ILE A 121 20.62 -3.07 -4.15
CA ILE A 121 19.16 -3.03 -4.35
C ILE A 121 18.77 -3.96 -5.52
N PHE A 122 19.48 -3.88 -6.65
CA PHE A 122 19.22 -4.73 -7.81
C PHE A 122 19.37 -6.22 -7.47
N GLN A 123 20.47 -6.61 -6.84
CA GLN A 123 20.71 -8.02 -6.47
C GLN A 123 19.71 -8.53 -5.43
N HIS A 124 19.30 -7.69 -4.48
CA HIS A 124 18.27 -8.01 -3.49
C HIS A 124 16.95 -8.40 -4.17
N PHE A 125 16.38 -7.52 -5.01
CA PHE A 125 15.11 -7.78 -5.68
C PHE A 125 15.21 -8.89 -6.73
N LYS A 126 16.35 -9.01 -7.42
CA LYS A 126 16.61 -10.13 -8.33
C LYS A 126 16.51 -11.46 -7.60
N ALA A 127 17.18 -11.60 -6.47
CA ALA A 127 17.18 -12.83 -5.67
C ALA A 127 15.77 -13.17 -5.13
N ILE A 128 14.98 -12.17 -4.74
CA ILE A 128 13.58 -12.35 -4.34
C ILE A 128 12.75 -12.84 -5.55
N ALA A 129 12.86 -12.18 -6.71
CA ALA A 129 12.12 -12.56 -7.89
C ALA A 129 12.45 -13.97 -8.37
N GLU A 130 13.71 -14.38 -8.30
CA GLU A 130 14.19 -15.72 -8.70
C GLU A 130 13.71 -16.84 -7.76
N CYS A 131 13.24 -16.54 -6.55
CA CYS A 131 12.78 -17.55 -5.60
C CYS A 131 11.30 -17.96 -5.75
N THR A 132 10.53 -17.30 -6.64
CA THR A 132 9.08 -17.46 -6.79
C THR A 132 8.60 -17.08 -8.17
N ASP A 133 7.43 -17.59 -8.57
CA ASP A 133 6.71 -17.14 -9.76
C ASP A 133 5.66 -16.04 -9.44
N LEU A 134 5.45 -15.72 -8.15
CA LEU A 134 4.50 -14.68 -7.74
C LEU A 134 4.91 -13.31 -8.31
N PRO A 135 3.97 -12.51 -8.82
CA PRO A 135 4.22 -11.13 -9.23
C PRO A 135 4.82 -10.30 -8.09
N GLN A 136 5.87 -9.55 -8.39
CA GLN A 136 6.57 -8.70 -7.44
C GLN A 136 6.33 -7.22 -7.75
N ILE A 137 5.89 -6.47 -6.75
CA ILE A 137 5.80 -5.01 -6.80
C ILE A 137 6.92 -4.46 -5.93
N LEU A 138 7.81 -3.69 -6.53
CA LEU A 138 8.85 -2.96 -5.81
C LEU A 138 8.22 -1.86 -4.96
N TYR A 139 8.81 -1.51 -3.82
CA TYR A 139 8.32 -0.38 -3.02
C TYR A 139 9.47 0.54 -2.63
N ASN A 140 9.45 1.76 -3.17
CA ASN A 140 10.45 2.81 -2.93
C ASN A 140 9.88 3.91 -2.04
N VAL A 141 10.42 4.07 -0.84
CA VAL A 141 9.97 5.06 0.16
C VAL A 141 11.16 5.59 0.97
N PRO A 142 12.03 6.40 0.35
CA PRO A 142 13.29 6.82 0.94
C PRO A 142 13.14 7.58 2.27
N GLY A 143 12.03 8.28 2.48
CA GLY A 143 11.73 8.95 3.74
C GLY A 143 11.63 8.00 4.95
N ARG A 144 11.31 6.71 4.71
CA ARG A 144 11.24 5.67 5.75
C ARG A 144 12.48 4.78 5.77
N THR A 145 13.02 4.47 4.59
CA THR A 145 14.08 3.47 4.46
C THR A 145 15.48 4.06 4.59
N GLY A 146 15.65 5.35 4.31
CA GLY A 146 16.96 5.97 4.14
C GLY A 146 17.68 5.50 2.87
N SER A 147 17.01 4.77 1.98
CA SER A 147 17.51 4.23 0.72
C SER A 147 16.58 4.63 -0.41
N ASP A 148 17.14 5.07 -1.53
CA ASP A 148 16.38 5.50 -2.70
C ASP A 148 16.76 4.67 -3.92
N MET A 149 15.82 3.87 -4.44
CA MET A 149 15.99 3.13 -5.68
C MET A 149 15.77 4.07 -6.87
N LYS A 150 16.83 4.27 -7.67
CA LYS A 150 16.79 5.17 -8.82
C LYS A 150 15.97 4.58 -9.99
N PRO A 151 15.35 5.41 -10.84
CA PRO A 151 14.60 4.95 -12.01
C PRO A 151 15.40 4.01 -12.93
N GLU A 152 16.71 4.22 -13.05
CA GLU A 152 17.60 3.36 -13.84
C GLU A 152 17.72 1.95 -13.22
N THR A 153 17.69 1.84 -11.89
CA THR A 153 17.67 0.54 -11.18
C THR A 153 16.33 -0.14 -11.36
N VAL A 154 15.22 0.60 -11.29
CA VAL A 154 13.87 0.09 -11.59
C VAL A 154 13.82 -0.48 -13.00
N ALA A 155 14.36 0.24 -14.00
CA ALA A 155 14.39 -0.21 -15.40
C ALA A 155 15.20 -1.49 -15.61
N ARG A 156 16.26 -1.71 -14.84
CA ARG A 156 17.01 -2.99 -14.84
C ARG A 156 16.16 -4.12 -14.26
N LEU A 157 15.47 -3.87 -13.17
CA LEU A 157 14.60 -4.83 -12.49
C LEU A 157 13.36 -5.18 -13.33
N ALA A 158 12.80 -4.22 -14.05
CA ALA A 158 11.66 -4.42 -14.94
C ALA A 158 11.92 -5.42 -16.10
N LYS A 159 13.17 -5.81 -16.34
CA LYS A 159 13.54 -6.87 -17.29
C LYS A 159 13.35 -8.28 -16.73
N ILE A 160 13.07 -8.42 -15.44
CA ILE A 160 12.81 -9.69 -14.77
C ILE A 160 11.29 -9.95 -14.85
N ASN A 161 10.89 -11.07 -15.45
CA ASN A 161 9.51 -11.32 -15.91
C ASN A 161 8.43 -11.15 -14.82
N ASN A 162 8.70 -11.54 -13.59
CA ASN A 162 7.74 -11.46 -12.50
C ASN A 162 7.88 -10.19 -11.64
N ILE A 163 8.77 -9.26 -11.98
CA ILE A 163 8.76 -7.90 -11.43
C ILE A 163 7.85 -7.04 -12.31
N VAL A 164 6.62 -6.83 -11.84
CA VAL A 164 5.53 -6.29 -12.65
C VAL A 164 5.31 -4.78 -12.48
N GLY A 165 5.82 -4.20 -11.39
CA GLY A 165 5.59 -2.77 -11.12
C GLY A 165 6.32 -2.26 -9.89
N ILE A 166 6.03 -1.01 -9.57
CA ILE A 166 6.56 -0.29 -8.42
C ILE A 166 5.48 0.54 -7.73
N LYS A 167 5.50 0.56 -6.38
CA LYS A 167 4.90 1.59 -5.55
C LYS A 167 5.95 2.68 -5.34
N GLU A 168 5.76 3.84 -5.95
CA GLU A 168 6.66 4.98 -5.84
C GLU A 168 6.13 5.98 -4.80
N ALA A 169 6.89 6.20 -3.76
CA ALA A 169 6.52 7.03 -2.61
C ALA A 169 7.63 8.02 -2.20
N THR A 170 8.34 8.57 -3.19
CA THR A 170 9.33 9.65 -2.93
C THR A 170 8.69 11.02 -2.76
N GLY A 171 7.45 11.22 -3.21
CA GLY A 171 6.81 12.52 -3.35
C GLY A 171 7.20 13.26 -4.65
N ASP A 172 8.19 12.80 -5.38
CA ASP A 172 8.58 13.34 -6.69
C ASP A 172 7.79 12.65 -7.81
N ILE A 173 6.66 13.24 -8.19
CA ILE A 173 5.77 12.69 -9.22
C ILE A 173 6.42 12.62 -10.62
N SER A 174 7.48 13.40 -10.89
CA SER A 174 8.19 13.34 -12.19
C SER A 174 8.81 11.97 -12.45
N ARG A 175 9.05 11.19 -11.40
CA ARG A 175 9.54 9.81 -11.47
C ARG A 175 8.59 8.87 -12.18
N VAL A 176 7.27 9.13 -12.15
CA VAL A 176 6.28 8.33 -12.89
C VAL A 176 6.64 8.30 -14.37
N THR A 177 6.77 9.48 -14.99
CA THR A 177 7.15 9.59 -16.39
C THR A 177 8.51 8.97 -16.68
N LYS A 178 9.50 9.27 -15.83
CA LYS A 178 10.87 8.75 -15.97
C LYS A 178 10.91 7.22 -15.91
N ILE A 179 10.19 6.60 -14.98
CA ILE A 179 10.11 5.14 -14.87
C ILE A 179 9.42 4.53 -16.09
N LYS A 180 8.29 5.11 -16.53
CA LYS A 180 7.56 4.66 -17.71
C LYS A 180 8.42 4.72 -18.99
N GLU A 181 9.23 5.77 -19.16
CA GLU A 181 10.16 5.91 -20.28
C GLU A 181 11.24 4.82 -20.26
N LEU A 182 11.80 4.51 -19.10
CA LEU A 182 12.94 3.61 -18.97
C LEU A 182 12.54 2.13 -18.85
N ALA A 183 11.48 1.82 -18.12
CA ALA A 183 11.02 0.46 -17.84
C ALA A 183 10.00 -0.04 -18.88
N GLY A 184 9.44 0.86 -19.67
CA GLY A 184 8.42 0.54 -20.68
C GLY A 184 6.99 0.77 -20.20
N LYS A 185 6.08 1.00 -21.14
CA LYS A 185 4.69 1.40 -20.86
C LYS A 185 3.87 0.36 -20.08
N ASN A 186 4.24 -0.90 -20.17
CA ASN A 186 3.52 -1.99 -19.49
C ASN A 186 3.99 -2.20 -18.05
N PHE A 187 5.08 -1.56 -17.61
CA PHE A 187 5.53 -1.63 -16.24
C PHE A 187 4.62 -0.78 -15.37
N ILE A 188 4.02 -1.38 -14.34
CA ILE A 188 3.01 -0.74 -13.50
C ILE A 188 3.68 0.26 -12.55
N VAL A 189 3.20 1.50 -12.51
CA VAL A 189 3.59 2.50 -11.51
C VAL A 189 2.39 2.87 -10.68
N LEU A 190 2.43 2.58 -9.38
CA LEU A 190 1.41 2.96 -8.41
C LEU A 190 1.96 4.06 -7.51
N SER A 191 1.18 5.11 -7.28
CA SER A 191 1.54 6.10 -6.27
C SER A 191 1.52 5.46 -4.88
N GLY A 192 2.49 5.83 -4.04
CA GLY A 192 2.51 5.47 -2.62
C GLY A 192 2.16 6.62 -1.69
N ASP A 193 1.74 7.77 -2.25
CA ASP A 193 1.42 8.99 -1.53
C ASP A 193 0.03 9.49 -1.96
N ASP A 194 -0.90 9.56 -1.01
CA ASP A 194 -2.30 9.92 -1.27
C ASP A 194 -2.43 11.34 -1.80
N ALA A 195 -1.71 12.31 -1.21
CA ALA A 195 -1.85 13.73 -1.55
C ALA A 195 -1.44 14.06 -2.99
N THR A 196 -0.52 13.31 -3.56
CA THR A 196 -0.02 13.50 -4.94
C THR A 196 -0.50 12.44 -5.91
N SER A 197 -1.35 11.50 -5.47
CA SER A 197 -1.75 10.33 -6.25
C SER A 197 -2.47 10.68 -7.54
N LEU A 198 -3.40 11.64 -7.50
CA LEU A 198 -4.13 12.08 -8.70
C LEU A 198 -3.19 12.71 -9.73
N ASP A 199 -2.23 13.54 -9.29
CA ASP A 199 -1.26 14.13 -10.20
C ASP A 199 -0.30 13.07 -10.78
N ALA A 200 0.08 12.08 -9.99
CA ALA A 200 0.81 10.92 -10.48
C ALA A 200 0.01 10.15 -11.56
N MET A 201 -1.30 10.00 -11.39
CA MET A 201 -2.17 9.37 -12.40
C MET A 201 -2.29 10.21 -13.67
N LYS A 202 -2.32 11.55 -13.57
CA LYS A 202 -2.24 12.45 -14.74
C LYS A 202 -0.94 12.26 -15.53
N LEU A 203 0.15 11.83 -14.87
CA LEU A 203 1.44 11.51 -15.49
C LEU A 203 1.57 10.05 -15.95
N GLY A 204 0.53 9.23 -15.78
CA GLY A 204 0.46 7.87 -16.28
C GLY A 204 0.63 6.76 -15.23
N ALA A 205 0.54 7.07 -13.94
CA ALA A 205 0.42 6.04 -12.92
C ALA A 205 -0.92 5.30 -13.05
N GLU A 206 -0.93 4.00 -12.83
CA GLU A 206 -2.12 3.15 -12.94
C GLU A 206 -3.03 3.19 -11.70
N GLY A 207 -2.64 3.91 -10.65
CA GLY A 207 -3.43 4.00 -9.43
C GLY A 207 -2.59 4.36 -8.20
N VAL A 208 -3.11 4.02 -7.04
CA VAL A 208 -2.50 4.34 -5.74
C VAL A 208 -2.63 3.17 -4.76
N ILE A 209 -1.58 2.91 -3.98
CA ILE A 209 -1.66 2.09 -2.77
C ILE A 209 -1.80 3.06 -1.58
N SER A 210 -3.03 3.24 -1.13
CA SER A 210 -3.53 4.36 -0.34
C SER A 210 -3.67 4.02 1.14
N VAL A 211 -3.39 4.98 2.01
CA VAL A 211 -3.73 4.98 3.43
C VAL A 211 -5.16 5.50 3.63
N THR A 212 -5.52 6.58 2.95
CA THR A 212 -6.86 7.20 3.01
C THR A 212 -7.96 6.21 2.62
N ASN A 213 -7.67 5.26 1.74
CA ASN A 213 -8.59 4.21 1.34
C ASN A 213 -9.13 3.37 2.52
N ASN A 214 -8.40 3.25 3.64
CA ASN A 214 -8.92 2.58 4.85
C ASN A 214 -10.18 3.23 5.41
N LEU A 215 -10.38 4.53 5.18
CA LEU A 215 -11.45 5.34 5.76
C LEU A 215 -12.51 5.76 4.73
N ALA A 216 -12.09 6.04 3.50
CA ALA A 216 -12.91 6.53 2.40
C ALA A 216 -12.76 5.66 1.14
N PRO A 217 -12.99 4.33 1.21
CA PRO A 217 -12.69 3.42 0.10
C PRO A 217 -13.54 3.71 -1.14
N LYS A 218 -14.80 4.09 -0.97
CA LYS A 218 -15.68 4.42 -2.11
C LYS A 218 -15.19 5.66 -2.85
N ASP A 219 -14.84 6.72 -2.13
CA ASP A 219 -14.35 7.95 -2.73
C ASP A 219 -13.01 7.72 -3.45
N MET A 220 -12.09 6.98 -2.83
CA MET A 220 -10.82 6.63 -3.46
C MET A 220 -11.00 5.75 -4.69
N ALA A 221 -11.94 4.79 -4.65
CA ALA A 221 -12.28 3.95 -5.80
C ALA A 221 -12.87 4.79 -6.95
N ASP A 222 -13.81 5.69 -6.64
CA ASP A 222 -14.43 6.57 -7.63
C ASP A 222 -13.43 7.57 -8.23
N MET A 223 -12.56 8.19 -7.40
CA MET A 223 -11.48 9.08 -7.85
C MET A 223 -10.57 8.37 -8.85
N CYS A 224 -10.09 7.18 -8.51
CA CYS A 224 -9.21 6.41 -9.40
C CYS A 224 -9.95 5.98 -10.68
N ARG A 225 -11.21 5.58 -10.58
CA ARG A 225 -12.02 5.19 -11.74
C ARG A 225 -12.20 6.34 -12.71
N TYR A 226 -12.51 7.56 -12.22
CA TYR A 226 -12.61 8.75 -13.06
C TYR A 226 -11.26 9.12 -13.68
N ALA A 227 -10.17 9.10 -12.91
CA ALA A 227 -8.84 9.39 -13.41
C ALA A 227 -8.41 8.42 -14.53
N LEU A 228 -8.63 7.11 -14.36
CA LEU A 228 -8.33 6.09 -15.37
C LEU A 228 -9.19 6.23 -16.63
N ALA A 229 -10.40 6.77 -16.50
CA ALA A 229 -11.27 7.08 -17.62
C ALA A 229 -10.94 8.42 -18.31
N GLY A 230 -9.95 9.18 -17.78
CA GLY A 230 -9.58 10.51 -18.30
C GLY A 230 -10.48 11.66 -17.82
N ASP A 231 -11.46 11.39 -16.96
CA ASP A 231 -12.35 12.40 -16.35
C ASP A 231 -11.69 13.02 -15.10
N PHE A 232 -10.60 13.73 -15.33
CA PHE A 232 -9.83 14.36 -14.26
C PHE A 232 -10.61 15.44 -13.51
N ALA A 233 -11.64 16.04 -14.12
CA ALA A 233 -12.46 17.04 -13.44
C ALA A 233 -13.24 16.41 -12.26
N LYS A 234 -13.93 15.29 -12.49
CA LYS A 234 -14.62 14.57 -11.42
C LYS A 234 -13.67 13.95 -10.40
N ALA A 235 -12.51 13.47 -10.84
CA ALA A 235 -11.48 12.97 -9.93
C ALA A 235 -10.97 14.08 -9.00
N GLU A 236 -10.78 15.30 -9.52
CA GLU A 236 -10.32 16.47 -8.75
C GLU A 236 -11.33 16.93 -7.70
N GLU A 237 -12.64 16.89 -7.99
CA GLU A 237 -13.69 17.20 -7.01
C GLU A 237 -13.59 16.30 -5.77
N ILE A 238 -13.38 15.00 -5.97
CA ILE A 238 -13.22 14.04 -4.88
C ILE A 238 -11.89 14.28 -4.15
N ASN A 239 -10.79 14.42 -4.89
CA ASN A 239 -9.46 14.62 -4.35
C ASN A 239 -9.38 15.88 -3.47
N THR A 240 -9.99 16.99 -3.93
CA THR A 240 -10.03 18.25 -3.19
C THR A 240 -10.73 18.07 -1.83
N ARG A 241 -11.84 17.34 -1.78
CA ARG A 241 -12.55 17.05 -0.53
C ARG A 241 -11.73 16.18 0.41
N LEU A 242 -10.96 15.25 -0.11
CA LEU A 242 -10.12 14.35 0.67
C LEU A 242 -8.74 14.94 1.04
N MET A 243 -8.32 16.06 0.42
CA MET A 243 -6.96 16.58 0.53
C MET A 243 -6.52 16.81 1.98
N ARG A 244 -7.40 17.35 2.82
CA ARG A 244 -7.10 17.55 4.23
C ARG A 244 -6.86 16.22 4.94
N LEU A 245 -7.64 15.21 4.63
CA LEU A 245 -7.48 13.86 5.19
C LEU A 245 -6.18 13.20 4.71
N HIS A 246 -5.82 13.35 3.43
CA HIS A 246 -4.55 12.86 2.89
C HIS A 246 -3.35 13.39 3.70
N HIS A 247 -3.36 14.65 4.08
CA HIS A 247 -2.28 15.24 4.87
C HIS A 247 -2.34 14.84 6.35
N ASP A 248 -3.51 14.94 6.98
CA ASP A 248 -3.62 14.77 8.43
C ASP A 248 -3.48 13.30 8.87
N LEU A 249 -3.62 12.33 7.96
CA LEU A 249 -3.27 10.92 8.21
C LEU A 249 -1.75 10.67 8.30
N PHE A 250 -0.93 11.69 8.07
CA PHE A 250 0.53 11.65 8.22
C PHE A 250 1.06 12.69 9.22
N ILE A 251 0.17 13.29 10.05
CA ILE A 251 0.56 14.25 11.09
C ILE A 251 1.45 13.62 12.17
N GLU A 252 1.29 12.32 12.39
CA GLU A 252 2.23 11.42 13.05
C GLU A 252 2.55 10.27 12.10
N SER A 253 3.52 9.42 12.47
CA SER A 253 3.93 8.31 11.61
C SER A 253 2.76 7.36 11.30
N ASN A 254 2.47 7.15 10.01
CA ASN A 254 1.55 6.09 9.58
C ASN A 254 2.05 4.72 10.11
N PRO A 255 1.18 3.89 10.75
CA PRO A 255 -0.29 3.94 10.72
C PRO A 255 -0.98 4.58 11.94
N ILE A 256 -0.30 5.37 12.75
CA ILE A 256 -0.86 5.93 13.98
C ILE A 256 -2.17 6.70 13.72
N PRO A 257 -2.21 7.73 12.84
CA PRO A 257 -3.43 8.50 12.64
C PRO A 257 -4.55 7.69 11.98
N VAL A 258 -4.24 6.88 10.97
CA VAL A 258 -5.28 6.12 10.25
C VAL A 258 -5.93 5.06 11.14
N LYS A 259 -5.17 4.44 12.04
CA LYS A 259 -5.70 3.43 12.95
C LYS A 259 -6.60 4.07 14.01
N TRP A 260 -6.22 5.23 14.55
CA TRP A 260 -7.07 6.02 15.42
C TRP A 260 -8.35 6.49 14.70
N ALA A 261 -8.23 6.98 13.47
CA ALA A 261 -9.37 7.41 12.67
C ALA A 261 -10.33 6.25 12.35
N ALA A 262 -9.82 5.08 12.02
CA ALA A 262 -10.63 3.88 11.81
C ALA A 262 -11.39 3.46 13.10
N TYR A 263 -10.75 3.58 14.27
CA TYR A 263 -11.42 3.39 15.57
C TYR A 263 -12.49 4.45 15.80
N ARG A 264 -12.19 5.71 15.52
CA ARG A 264 -13.14 6.84 15.70
C ARG A 264 -14.38 6.72 14.82
N LEU A 265 -14.24 6.13 13.64
CA LEU A 265 -15.34 5.81 12.72
C LEU A 265 -16.06 4.49 13.06
N GLY A 266 -15.63 3.75 14.08
CA GLY A 266 -16.21 2.47 14.45
C GLY A 266 -15.91 1.32 13.47
N LEU A 267 -14.95 1.50 12.56
CA LEU A 267 -14.52 0.46 11.63
C LEU A 267 -13.70 -0.64 12.33
N ILE A 268 -12.97 -0.27 13.38
CA ILE A 268 -12.25 -1.19 14.26
C ILE A 268 -12.60 -0.93 15.71
N LYS A 269 -12.42 -1.94 16.59
CA LYS A 269 -12.85 -1.87 18.00
C LYS A 269 -11.83 -1.21 18.94
N SER A 270 -10.59 -1.04 18.49
CA SER A 270 -9.50 -0.50 19.30
C SER A 270 -8.52 0.26 18.41
N ALA A 271 -8.02 1.40 18.90
CA ALA A 271 -6.94 2.16 18.26
C ALA A 271 -5.54 1.65 18.67
N HIS A 272 -5.46 0.51 19.34
CA HIS A 272 -4.19 -0.04 19.83
C HIS A 272 -3.20 -0.32 18.70
N LEU A 273 -1.94 0.06 18.92
CA LEU A 273 -0.79 -0.31 18.12
C LEU A 273 0.24 -1.01 18.98
N ARG A 274 1.03 -1.90 18.39
CA ARG A 274 2.17 -2.51 19.09
C ARG A 274 3.33 -1.54 19.22
N LEU A 275 3.98 -1.55 20.37
CA LEU A 275 5.21 -0.76 20.56
C LEU A 275 6.26 -1.12 19.48
N PRO A 276 7.04 -0.14 18.99
CA PRO A 276 7.22 1.20 19.56
C PRO A 276 6.16 2.24 19.14
N LEU A 277 5.15 1.85 18.35
CA LEU A 277 4.06 2.75 17.98
C LEU A 277 3.04 2.85 19.14
N THR A 278 2.46 4.02 19.29
CA THR A 278 1.44 4.33 20.31
C THR A 278 0.17 4.85 19.66
N VAL A 279 -0.92 4.91 20.40
CA VAL A 279 -2.13 5.58 19.93
C VAL A 279 -1.83 7.05 19.63
N LEU A 280 -2.54 7.61 18.65
CA LEU A 280 -2.43 9.02 18.25
C LEU A 280 -2.49 9.95 19.46
N SER A 281 -1.54 10.87 19.56
CA SER A 281 -1.46 11.79 20.69
C SER A 281 -2.71 12.68 20.77
N GLU A 282 -3.20 12.91 22.00
CA GLU A 282 -4.43 13.67 22.26
C GLU A 282 -4.39 15.08 21.66
N GLU A 283 -3.21 15.69 21.61
CA GLU A 283 -2.99 17.02 21.03
C GLU A 283 -3.39 17.13 19.56
N VAL A 284 -3.17 16.07 18.78
CA VAL A 284 -3.43 16.10 17.32
C VAL A 284 -4.72 15.38 16.91
N GLN A 285 -5.38 14.64 17.83
CA GLN A 285 -6.67 13.99 17.56
C GLN A 285 -7.72 14.96 16.99
N PRO A 286 -7.89 16.20 17.54
CA PRO A 286 -8.86 17.14 16.98
C PRO A 286 -8.61 17.52 15.52
N LYS A 287 -7.35 17.53 15.06
CA LYS A 287 -7.01 17.83 13.66
C LYS A 287 -7.45 16.70 12.73
N VAL A 288 -7.20 15.47 13.14
CA VAL A 288 -7.64 14.28 12.36
C VAL A 288 -9.18 14.20 12.37
N GLU A 289 -9.84 14.49 13.49
CA GLU A 289 -11.31 14.51 13.56
C GLU A 289 -11.90 15.58 12.63
N GLU A 290 -11.31 16.76 12.57
CA GLU A 290 -11.73 17.83 11.65
C GLU A 290 -11.52 17.41 10.18
N ALA A 291 -10.43 16.73 9.86
CA ALA A 291 -10.19 16.19 8.53
C ALA A 291 -11.25 15.15 8.12
N LEU A 292 -11.70 14.30 9.06
CA LEU A 292 -12.79 13.35 8.83
C LEU A 292 -14.12 14.07 8.53
N LYS A 293 -14.44 15.15 9.27
CA LYS A 293 -15.64 15.96 9.03
C LYS A 293 -15.60 16.64 7.65
N ILE A 294 -14.47 17.25 7.29
CA ILE A 294 -14.29 17.88 5.97
C ILE A 294 -14.44 16.86 4.85
N ALA A 295 -13.95 15.65 5.05
CA ALA A 295 -14.11 14.55 4.10
C ALA A 295 -15.55 14.00 4.04
N GLY A 296 -16.44 14.38 4.98
CA GLY A 296 -17.81 13.89 5.06
C GLY A 296 -17.94 12.47 5.61
N LEU A 297 -17.00 12.07 6.47
CA LEU A 297 -16.97 10.75 7.10
C LEU A 297 -17.51 10.76 8.54
N LEU A 298 -17.64 11.93 9.16
CA LEU A 298 -18.24 12.20 10.47
C LEU A 298 -19.34 13.24 10.35
#